data_4b494e9b1a5bf582d954ca58be1db207
#
_entry.id   4b494e9b1a5bf582d954ca58be1db207
#
_cell.length_a   1.000
_cell.length_b   1.000
_cell.length_c   1.000
_cell.angle_alpha   90.00
_cell.angle_beta   90.00
_cell.angle_gamma   90.00
#
_symmetry.space_group_name_H-M   'P 1'
#
loop_
_entity.id
_entity.type
_entity.pdbx_description
1 polymer ?
#
loop_
_entity_poly.entity_id
_entity_poly.type
_entity_poly.pdbx_seq_one_letter_code
_entity_poly.pdbx_strand_id
1 'polypeptide(L)'
;MRDNENISTKTHLQKEIFLLQKRYPFNELTPKYEFIPLYYGPFSKAVAIGLNTGISMELISNDDNIILTPQGFKYASKIWNSLGDDYKKTIIQTKEEFNRMTVEQLIDYVYEHYPKFAKKSALLKGNVDNYFNQFWKEEQLSDSYFVEIVRKNREHIA
;
A
#
# COMPACT_ATOMS: atom_id res chain seq x y z
N MET A 1 -13.99 16.43 -7.08
CA MET A 1 -13.15 15.29 -6.72
C MET A 1 -13.64 14.07 -7.48
N ARG A 2 -12.79 13.49 -8.26
CA ARG A 2 -13.15 12.25 -8.97
C ARG A 2 -13.21 11.11 -7.95
N ASP A 3 -14.20 10.23 -8.07
CA ASP A 3 -14.38 9.11 -7.14
C ASP A 3 -13.16 8.19 -6.99
N ASN A 4 -12.19 8.32 -7.87
CA ASN A 4 -10.97 7.52 -7.91
C ASN A 4 -9.73 8.21 -7.32
N GLU A 5 -9.87 9.41 -6.76
CA GLU A 5 -8.73 10.16 -6.20
C GLU A 5 -8.37 9.77 -4.78
N ASN A 6 -9.21 9.01 -4.12
CA ASN A 6 -8.95 8.52 -2.77
C ASN A 6 -8.90 7.00 -2.70
N ILE A 7 -8.37 6.50 -1.60
CA ILE A 7 -8.39 5.08 -1.26
C ILE A 7 -9.09 4.95 0.08
N SER A 8 -10.08 4.06 0.16
CA SER A 8 -10.99 3.98 1.29
C SER A 8 -10.32 3.57 2.60
N THR A 9 -9.44 2.57 2.57
CA THR A 9 -8.81 2.03 3.79
C THR A 9 -7.36 1.62 3.53
N LYS A 10 -6.63 1.41 4.62
CA LYS A 10 -5.27 0.84 4.57
C LYS A 10 -5.26 -0.56 3.94
N THR A 11 -6.31 -1.34 4.16
CA THR A 11 -6.47 -2.67 3.54
C THR A 11 -6.61 -2.55 2.03
N HIS A 12 -7.39 -1.60 1.54
CA HIS A 12 -7.49 -1.31 0.11
C HIS A 12 -6.14 -0.94 -0.48
N LEU A 13 -5.40 -0.05 0.16
CA LEU A 13 -4.08 0.36 -0.31
C LEU A 13 -3.14 -0.84 -0.46
N GLN A 14 -3.07 -1.70 0.55
CA GLN A 14 -2.24 -2.90 0.53
C GLN A 14 -2.59 -3.82 -0.65
N LYS A 15 -3.88 -4.11 -0.83
CA LYS A 15 -4.34 -5.03 -1.89
C LYS A 15 -4.23 -4.41 -3.27
N GLU A 16 -4.54 -3.14 -3.42
CA GLU A 16 -4.43 -2.47 -4.71
C GLU A 16 -2.97 -2.38 -5.19
N ILE A 17 -2.03 -2.10 -4.30
CA ILE A 17 -0.60 -2.11 -4.66
C ILE A 17 -0.14 -3.54 -4.99
N PHE A 18 -0.59 -4.53 -4.23
CA PHE A 18 -0.31 -5.94 -4.52
C PHE A 18 -0.78 -6.32 -5.94
N LEU A 19 -2.04 -6.00 -6.26
CA LEU A 19 -2.63 -6.32 -7.56
C LEU A 19 -1.97 -5.54 -8.70
N LEU A 20 -1.64 -4.28 -8.46
CA LEU A 20 -0.90 -3.47 -9.43
C LEU A 20 0.46 -4.10 -9.75
N GLN A 21 1.19 -4.53 -8.72
CA GLN A 21 2.49 -5.18 -8.87
C GLN A 21 2.39 -6.51 -9.62
N LYS A 22 1.29 -7.26 -9.45
CA LYS A 22 1.04 -8.50 -10.17
C LYS A 22 0.66 -8.29 -11.64
N ARG A 23 -0.08 -7.23 -11.93
CA ARG A 23 -0.54 -6.90 -13.29
C ARG A 23 0.55 -6.31 -14.16
N TYR A 24 1.40 -5.51 -13.56
CA TYR A 24 2.47 -4.85 -14.26
C TYR A 24 3.81 -5.27 -13.64
N PRO A 25 4.67 -5.93 -14.40
CA PRO A 25 6.01 -6.20 -13.91
C PRO A 25 6.76 -4.87 -13.82
N PHE A 26 6.71 -4.25 -12.65
CA PHE A 26 7.56 -3.12 -12.35
C PHE A 26 9.00 -3.57 -12.54
N ASN A 27 9.63 -3.09 -13.59
CA ASN A 27 11.02 -3.33 -13.84
C ASN A 27 11.88 -2.36 -13.03
N GLU A 28 13.12 -2.22 -13.33
CA GLU A 28 14.23 -1.62 -12.60
C GLU A 28 13.99 -0.26 -11.92
N LEU A 29 12.92 0.46 -12.27
CA LEU A 29 12.67 1.82 -11.78
C LEU A 29 11.84 1.89 -10.48
N THR A 30 11.19 0.80 -10.12
CA THR A 30 10.34 0.76 -8.92
C THR A 30 10.71 -0.44 -8.06
N PRO A 31 11.03 -0.24 -6.77
CA PRO A 31 11.31 -1.36 -5.88
C PRO A 31 10.08 -2.26 -5.80
N LYS A 32 10.27 -3.56 -5.98
CA LYS A 32 9.22 -4.52 -5.75
C LYS A 32 8.96 -4.61 -4.25
N TYR A 33 7.72 -4.39 -3.86
CA TYR A 33 7.31 -4.62 -2.49
C TYR A 33 7.20 -6.12 -2.22
N GLU A 34 7.71 -6.55 -1.09
CA GLU A 34 7.53 -7.90 -0.60
C GLU A 34 6.20 -8.00 0.14
N PHE A 35 5.33 -8.92 -0.31
CA PHE A 35 4.06 -9.20 0.32
C PHE A 35 4.08 -10.56 0.99
N ILE A 36 3.66 -10.59 2.25
CA ILE A 36 3.48 -11.82 3.02
C ILE A 36 1.99 -12.10 3.23
N PRO A 37 1.57 -13.35 3.32
CA PRO A 37 0.17 -13.68 3.60
C PRO A 37 -0.14 -13.42 5.07
N LEU A 38 -1.08 -12.50 5.32
CA LEU A 38 -1.65 -12.25 6.65
C LEU A 38 -3.14 -12.56 6.65
N TYR A 39 -3.80 -12.36 7.81
CA TYR A 39 -5.22 -12.69 8.01
C TYR A 39 -6.15 -12.04 6.98
N TYR A 40 -5.85 -10.82 6.58
CA TYR A 40 -6.63 -10.08 5.58
C TYR A 40 -5.98 -10.08 4.19
N GLY A 41 -5.23 -11.14 3.87
CA GLY A 41 -4.57 -11.29 2.57
C GLY A 41 -3.15 -10.72 2.54
N PRO A 42 -2.62 -10.45 1.35
CA PRO A 42 -1.23 -9.99 1.21
C PRO A 42 -1.00 -8.66 1.92
N PHE A 43 0.09 -8.59 2.65
CA PHE A 43 0.51 -7.42 3.42
C PHE A 43 1.99 -7.13 3.17
N SER A 44 2.32 -5.87 2.91
CA SER A 44 3.69 -5.39 2.79
C SER A 44 4.00 -4.39 3.90
N LYS A 45 5.01 -4.69 4.68
CA LYS A 45 5.54 -3.80 5.70
C LYS A 45 6.06 -2.49 5.08
N ALA A 46 6.71 -2.58 3.93
CA ALA A 46 7.22 -1.41 3.22
C ALA A 46 6.11 -0.47 2.76
N VAL A 47 4.98 -1.01 2.29
CA VAL A 47 3.81 -0.19 1.93
C VAL A 47 3.24 0.53 3.15
N ALA A 48 3.12 -0.16 4.28
CA ALA A 48 2.64 0.44 5.53
C ALA A 48 3.56 1.56 6.02
N ILE A 49 4.86 1.35 5.98
CA ILE A 49 5.87 2.37 6.33
C ILE A 49 5.78 3.56 5.38
N GLY A 50 5.66 3.31 4.08
CA GLY A 50 5.52 4.37 3.08
C GLY A 50 4.30 5.25 3.30
N LEU A 51 3.16 4.65 3.65
CA LEU A 51 1.94 5.40 3.99
C LEU A 51 2.17 6.30 5.20
N ASN A 52 2.70 5.76 6.28
CA ASN A 52 2.94 6.52 7.51
C ASN A 52 3.98 7.63 7.30
N THR A 53 4.99 7.38 6.49
CA THR A 53 5.97 8.39 6.10
C THR A 53 5.28 9.53 5.35
N GLY A 54 4.42 9.22 4.38
CA GLY A 54 3.66 10.22 3.64
C GLY A 54 2.76 11.06 4.54
N ILE A 55 2.12 10.45 5.54
CA ILE A 55 1.31 11.15 6.53
C ILE A 55 2.18 12.08 7.39
N SER A 56 3.31 11.60 7.88
CA SER A 56 4.24 12.39 8.70
C SER A 56 4.84 13.58 7.95
N MET A 57 5.03 13.44 6.64
CA MET A 57 5.52 14.51 5.76
C MET A 57 4.40 15.45 5.28
N GLU A 58 3.19 15.25 5.73
CA GLU A 58 2.01 16.02 5.32
C GLU A 58 1.70 15.95 3.81
N LEU A 59 2.11 14.86 3.17
CA LEU A 59 1.79 14.58 1.76
C LEU A 59 0.49 13.80 1.61
N ILE A 60 0.10 13.08 2.66
CA ILE A 60 -1.09 12.22 2.70
C ILE A 60 -1.88 12.55 3.96
N SER A 61 -3.19 12.62 3.82
CA SER A 61 -4.14 12.70 4.92
C SER A 61 -4.91 11.38 5.04
N ASN A 62 -5.17 10.94 6.25
CA ASN A 62 -5.92 9.72 6.54
C ASN A 62 -6.96 9.96 7.65
N ASP A 63 -7.77 10.99 7.51
CA ASP A 63 -8.86 11.26 8.44
C ASP A 63 -10.03 10.31 8.22
N ASP A 64 -10.69 10.37 7.06
CA ASP A 64 -11.75 9.45 6.68
C ASP A 64 -11.26 8.43 5.62
N ASN A 65 -10.67 8.95 4.56
CA ASN A 65 -10.06 8.18 3.48
C ASN A 65 -8.58 8.55 3.35
N ILE A 66 -7.83 7.72 2.66
CA ILE A 66 -6.45 8.02 2.30
C ILE A 66 -6.47 8.93 1.07
N ILE A 67 -6.09 10.18 1.23
CA ILE A 67 -6.07 11.17 0.16
C ILE A 67 -4.74 11.93 0.15
N LEU A 68 -4.39 12.47 -1.00
CA LEU A 68 -3.26 13.39 -1.10
C LEU A 68 -3.64 14.76 -0.53
N THR A 69 -2.72 15.36 0.22
CA THR A 69 -2.82 16.79 0.56
C THR A 69 -2.51 17.62 -0.69
N PRO A 70 -2.80 18.93 -0.69
CA PRO A 70 -2.38 19.81 -1.81
C PRO A 70 -0.90 19.71 -2.12
N GLN A 71 -0.05 19.65 -1.10
CA GLN A 71 1.39 19.46 -1.25
C GLN A 71 1.73 18.08 -1.82
N GLY A 72 1.06 17.04 -1.33
CA GLY A 72 1.20 15.68 -1.83
C GLY A 72 0.76 15.56 -3.29
N PHE A 73 -0.33 16.20 -3.67
CA PHE A 73 -0.79 16.24 -5.05
C PHE A 73 0.23 16.88 -5.98
N LYS A 74 0.82 17.99 -5.57
CA LYS A 74 1.86 18.66 -6.34
C LYS A 74 3.08 17.77 -6.55
N TYR A 75 3.50 17.06 -5.51
CA TYR A 75 4.62 16.12 -5.56
C TYR A 75 4.29 14.90 -6.44
N ALA A 76 3.13 14.30 -6.24
CA ALA A 76 2.67 13.14 -7.00
C ALA A 76 2.48 13.46 -8.49
N SER A 77 2.02 14.67 -8.81
CA SER A 77 1.85 15.12 -10.21
C SER A 77 3.16 15.14 -10.98
N LYS A 78 4.25 15.51 -10.34
CA LYS A 78 5.59 15.48 -10.96
C LYS A 78 6.01 14.05 -11.29
N ILE A 79 5.76 13.12 -10.36
CA ILE A 79 6.06 11.69 -10.58
C ILE A 79 5.16 11.15 -11.68
N TRP A 80 3.86 11.44 -11.63
CA TRP A 80 2.89 11.01 -12.63
C TRP A 80 3.28 11.42 -14.04
N ASN A 81 3.66 12.67 -14.21
CA ASN A 81 4.07 13.20 -15.51
C ASN A 81 5.33 12.54 -16.06
N SER A 82 6.15 11.95 -15.20
CA SER A 82 7.36 11.23 -15.61
C SER A 82 7.11 9.77 -15.97
N LEU A 83 5.93 9.24 -15.65
CA LEU A 83 5.60 7.83 -15.93
C LEU A 83 5.24 7.61 -17.41
N GLY A 84 5.58 6.43 -17.91
CA GLY A 84 5.15 6.00 -19.24
C GLY A 84 3.63 5.76 -19.32
N ASP A 85 3.08 5.83 -20.53
CA ASP A 85 1.64 5.69 -20.75
C ASP A 85 1.09 4.35 -20.30
N ASP A 86 1.83 3.27 -20.47
CA ASP A 86 1.44 1.93 -20.05
C ASP A 86 1.30 1.84 -18.52
N TYR A 87 2.21 2.46 -17.78
CA TYR A 87 2.14 2.55 -16.33
C TYR A 87 0.89 3.31 -15.87
N LYS A 88 0.67 4.48 -16.44
CA LYS A 88 -0.50 5.32 -16.13
C LYS A 88 -1.79 4.55 -16.37
N LYS A 89 -1.91 3.89 -17.51
CA LYS A 89 -3.09 3.11 -17.87
C LYS A 89 -3.32 1.97 -16.89
N THR A 90 -2.29 1.24 -16.52
CA THR A 90 -2.40 0.13 -15.56
C THR A 90 -2.80 0.61 -14.18
N ILE A 91 -2.25 1.72 -13.70
CA ILE A 91 -2.61 2.33 -12.42
C ILE A 91 -4.08 2.76 -12.43
N ILE A 92 -4.51 3.45 -13.46
CA ILE A 92 -5.91 3.91 -13.59
C ILE A 92 -6.87 2.73 -13.62
N GLN A 93 -6.60 1.73 -14.44
CA GLN A 93 -7.45 0.54 -14.54
C GLN A 93 -7.53 -0.23 -13.23
N THR A 94 -6.42 -0.37 -12.53
CA THR A 94 -6.38 -1.06 -11.24
C THR A 94 -7.22 -0.31 -10.19
N LYS A 95 -7.09 1.00 -10.12
CA LYS A 95 -7.91 1.82 -9.23
C LYS A 95 -9.39 1.74 -9.57
N GLU A 96 -9.75 1.87 -10.82
CA GLU A 96 -11.15 1.83 -11.27
C GLU A 96 -11.80 0.48 -10.94
N GLU A 97 -11.07 -0.60 -11.09
CA GLU A 97 -11.60 -1.93 -10.81
C GLU A 97 -11.74 -2.22 -9.31
N PHE A 98 -10.75 -1.88 -8.52
CA PHE A 98 -10.68 -2.33 -7.13
C PHE A 98 -11.09 -1.29 -6.09
N ASN A 99 -10.95 0.00 -6.39
CA ASN A 99 -11.22 1.04 -5.39
C ASN A 99 -12.70 1.10 -4.95
N ARG A 100 -13.61 0.62 -5.77
CA ARG A 100 -15.06 0.56 -5.49
C ARG A 100 -15.48 -0.71 -4.75
N MET A 101 -14.63 -1.72 -4.68
CA MET A 101 -14.93 -2.94 -3.96
C MET A 101 -14.95 -2.70 -2.46
N THR A 102 -15.82 -3.43 -1.75
CA THR A 102 -15.71 -3.50 -0.29
C THR A 102 -14.44 -4.27 0.09
N VAL A 103 -14.00 -4.13 1.33
CA VAL A 103 -12.84 -4.89 1.84
C VAL A 103 -13.04 -6.39 1.63
N GLU A 104 -14.24 -6.89 1.90
CA GLU A 104 -14.60 -8.32 1.75
C GLU A 104 -14.50 -8.77 0.30
N GLN A 105 -15.08 -8.01 -0.63
CA GLN A 105 -14.99 -8.29 -2.06
C GLN A 105 -13.56 -8.31 -2.57
N LEU A 106 -12.76 -7.37 -2.10
CA LEU A 106 -11.36 -7.25 -2.50
C LEU A 106 -10.52 -8.42 -1.98
N ILE A 107 -10.73 -8.82 -0.74
CA ILE A 107 -10.08 -10.00 -0.15
C ILE A 107 -10.49 -11.26 -0.89
N ASP A 108 -11.77 -11.44 -1.17
CA ASP A 108 -12.28 -12.59 -1.91
C ASP A 108 -11.67 -12.67 -3.31
N TYR A 109 -11.57 -11.53 -4.00
CA TYR A 109 -10.91 -11.45 -5.30
C TYR A 109 -9.46 -11.93 -5.23
N VAL A 110 -8.71 -11.42 -4.24
CA VAL A 110 -7.30 -11.79 -4.06
C VAL A 110 -7.15 -13.28 -3.76
N TYR A 111 -7.99 -13.83 -2.92
CA TYR A 111 -7.94 -15.25 -2.55
C TYR A 111 -8.31 -16.17 -3.72
N GLU A 112 -9.27 -15.75 -4.54
CA GLU A 112 -9.66 -16.51 -5.72
C GLU A 112 -8.57 -16.53 -6.79
N HIS A 113 -7.94 -15.39 -7.05
CA HIS A 113 -6.92 -15.27 -8.09
C HIS A 113 -5.51 -15.63 -7.62
N TYR A 114 -5.25 -15.56 -6.31
CA TYR A 114 -3.97 -15.86 -5.70
C TYR A 114 -4.13 -16.80 -4.50
N PRO A 115 -4.51 -18.07 -4.73
CA PRO A 115 -4.84 -19.02 -3.65
C PRO A 115 -3.70 -19.25 -2.65
N LYS A 116 -2.47 -19.03 -3.07
CA LYS A 116 -1.29 -19.14 -2.21
C LYS A 116 -1.38 -18.23 -0.98
N PHE A 117 -1.95 -17.04 -1.14
CA PHE A 117 -2.15 -16.11 -0.03
C PHE A 117 -3.30 -16.52 0.88
N ALA A 118 -4.37 -17.08 0.33
CA ALA A 118 -5.48 -17.59 1.10
C ALA A 118 -5.08 -18.78 1.98
N LYS A 119 -4.41 -19.76 1.41
CA LYS A 119 -4.00 -20.98 2.10
C LYS A 119 -3.06 -20.71 3.25
N LYS A 120 -2.06 -19.87 3.06
CA LYS A 120 -1.10 -19.48 4.11
C LYS A 120 -1.76 -18.62 5.18
N SER A 121 -2.68 -17.73 4.82
CA SER A 121 -3.43 -16.92 5.77
C SER A 121 -4.30 -17.77 6.69
N ALA A 122 -4.96 -18.80 6.16
CA ALA A 122 -5.75 -19.74 6.94
C ALA A 122 -4.91 -20.54 7.93
N LEU A 123 -3.71 -20.99 7.51
CA LEU A 123 -2.79 -21.75 8.36
C LEU A 123 -2.16 -20.93 9.47
N LEU A 124 -2.01 -19.62 9.25
CA LEU A 124 -1.38 -18.68 10.19
C LEU A 124 -2.37 -17.97 11.11
N LYS A 125 -3.67 -18.31 11.02
CA LYS A 125 -4.75 -17.59 11.72
C LYS A 125 -4.48 -17.35 13.22
N GLY A 126 -3.82 -18.27 13.91
CA GLY A 126 -3.48 -18.13 15.34
C GLY A 126 -2.29 -17.23 15.63
N ASN A 127 -1.37 -17.06 14.69
CA ASN A 127 -0.12 -16.30 14.86
C ASN A 127 -0.17 -14.91 14.21
N VAL A 128 -1.09 -14.72 13.26
CA VAL A 128 -1.19 -13.50 12.45
C VAL A 128 -1.64 -12.31 13.28
N ASP A 129 -2.62 -12.48 14.16
CA ASP A 129 -3.11 -11.42 15.04
C ASP A 129 -1.99 -10.89 15.95
N ASN A 130 -1.16 -11.77 16.48
CA ASN A 130 -0.02 -11.37 17.30
C ASN A 130 1.04 -10.61 16.50
N TYR A 131 1.35 -11.07 15.30
CA TYR A 131 2.30 -10.40 14.41
C TYR A 131 1.78 -9.01 14.00
N PHE A 132 0.51 -8.93 13.60
CA PHE A 132 -0.13 -7.69 13.18
C PHE A 132 -0.23 -6.70 14.34
N ASN A 133 -0.67 -7.16 15.51
CA ASN A 133 -0.74 -6.33 16.71
C ASN A 133 0.64 -5.86 17.17
N GLN A 134 1.63 -6.72 17.10
CA GLN A 134 3.00 -6.39 17.45
C GLN A 134 3.58 -5.35 16.49
N PHE A 135 3.35 -5.51 15.19
CA PHE A 135 3.74 -4.55 14.16
C PHE A 135 3.07 -3.18 14.38
N TRP A 136 1.75 -3.17 14.63
CA TRP A 136 1.02 -1.93 14.88
C TRP A 136 1.39 -1.27 16.20
N LYS A 137 1.71 -2.04 17.23
CA LYS A 137 2.22 -1.51 18.50
C LYS A 137 3.59 -0.86 18.32
N GLU A 138 4.47 -1.49 17.59
CA GLU A 138 5.79 -0.92 17.26
C GLU A 138 5.64 0.35 16.43
N GLU A 139 4.71 0.39 15.49
CA GLU A 139 4.38 1.59 14.71
C GLU A 139 3.84 2.73 15.57
N GLN A 140 2.95 2.43 16.52
CA GLN A 140 2.35 3.44 17.40
C GLN A 140 3.33 3.97 18.45
N LEU A 141 4.33 3.20 18.82
CA LEU A 141 5.25 3.52 19.92
C LEU A 141 6.42 4.41 19.51
N SER A 142 6.65 4.67 18.22
CA SER A 142 7.81 5.49 17.90
C SER A 142 7.69 6.29 16.60
N ASP A 143 7.27 7.53 16.72
CA ASP A 143 7.61 8.56 15.74
C ASP A 143 9.13 8.56 15.48
N SER A 144 9.95 8.29 16.50
CA SER A 144 11.40 8.14 16.39
C SER A 144 11.84 6.96 15.52
N TYR A 145 11.12 5.85 15.53
CA TYR A 145 11.41 4.68 14.68
C TYR A 145 11.17 5.00 13.21
N PHE A 146 10.10 5.71 12.88
CA PHE A 146 9.81 6.19 11.52
C PHE A 146 10.84 7.20 11.04
N VAL A 147 11.21 8.15 11.88
CA VAL A 147 12.26 9.14 11.59
C VAL A 147 13.58 8.43 11.29
N GLU A 148 13.91 7.39 12.03
CA GLU A 148 15.12 6.62 11.83
C GLU A 148 15.10 5.81 10.52
N ILE A 149 13.97 5.18 10.18
CA ILE A 149 13.80 4.49 8.89
C ILE A 149 13.88 5.46 7.72
N VAL A 150 13.22 6.61 7.82
CA VAL A 150 13.27 7.65 6.79
C VAL A 150 14.69 8.16 6.63
N ARG A 151 15.41 8.35 7.72
CA ARG A 151 16.83 8.77 7.68
C ARG A 151 17.71 7.73 6.98
N LYS A 152 17.55 6.44 7.34
CA LYS A 152 18.30 5.34 6.70
C LYS A 152 17.98 5.21 5.22
N ASN A 153 16.73 5.38 4.82
CA ASN A 153 16.34 5.35 3.42
C ASN A 153 16.88 6.56 2.65
N ARG A 154 16.95 7.73 3.27
CA ARG A 154 17.59 8.91 2.65
C ARG A 154 19.08 8.72 2.45
N GLU A 155 19.76 8.06 3.37
CA GLU A 155 21.20 7.75 3.25
C GLU A 155 21.48 6.76 2.11
N HIS A 156 20.53 5.88 1.79
CA HIS A 156 20.62 4.94 0.67
C HIS A 156 20.22 5.52 -0.70
N ILE A 157 19.51 6.64 -0.71
CA ILE A 157 19.05 7.32 -1.94
C ILE A 157 20.00 8.46 -2.36
N ALA A 158 20.83 8.87 -1.46
CA ALA A 158 21.81 9.94 -1.74
C ALA A 158 22.99 9.44 -2.58
#